data_72d50c0333498042f2b6f1f95e7dc198
#
_entry.id   72d50c0333498042f2b6f1f95e7dc198
#
_cell.length_a   1.000
_cell.length_b   1.000
_cell.length_c   1.000
_cell.angle_alpha   90.00
_cell.angle_beta   90.00
_cell.angle_gamma   90.00
#
_symmetry.space_group_name_H-M   'P 1'
#
loop_
_entity.id
_entity.type
_entity.pdbx_description
1 polymer ?
#
loop_
_entity_poly.entity_id
_entity_poly.type
_entity_poly.pdbx_seq_one_letter_code
_entity_poly.pdbx_strand_id
1 'polypeptide(L)'
;MSSVYIAIMLGIILVYMIVNNSVKKRYSEEIEPLNQKDYSFKQLLPFGLWLYDELKIPSSGAYHVFLFQRVVMVYGTRYAQYYLRIHWAEKFLYFFLGIVAASFIGSVSESSLRFLPILVAVGIILFFLTDKTLDDKANRRKLQFMMDFPVFISKLTLLMNAGMHLRQALMRIYNDSTKKSPIYVELGTVLEDIESGIGENQAWMEFSERCKVKEITS
;
A
#
# COMPACT_ATOMS: atom_id res chain seq x y z
N MET A 1 -16.58 -0.30 37.48
CA MET A 1 -15.45 -0.77 36.63
C MET A 1 -15.49 -0.22 35.21
N SER A 2 -16.63 0.16 34.67
CA SER A 2 -16.77 0.90 33.40
C SER A 2 -15.94 2.19 33.35
N SER A 3 -15.75 2.86 34.48
CA SER A 3 -14.97 4.11 34.56
C SER A 3 -13.50 3.97 34.10
N VAL A 4 -12.87 2.82 34.32
CA VAL A 4 -11.48 2.58 33.89
C VAL A 4 -11.40 2.50 32.37
N TYR A 5 -12.31 1.78 31.72
CA TYR A 5 -12.37 1.67 30.27
C TYR A 5 -12.68 3.01 29.60
N ILE A 6 -13.59 3.78 30.20
CA ILE A 6 -13.89 5.15 29.74
C ILE A 6 -12.67 6.05 29.89
N ALA A 7 -11.94 5.97 31.00
CA ALA A 7 -10.73 6.75 31.20
C ALA A 7 -9.62 6.38 30.20
N ILE A 8 -9.42 5.10 29.90
CA ILE A 8 -8.47 4.64 28.88
C ILE A 8 -8.87 5.17 27.52
N MET A 9 -10.15 5.03 27.12
CA MET A 9 -10.66 5.50 25.85
C MET A 9 -10.48 7.01 25.70
N LEU A 10 -10.89 7.80 26.69
CA LEU A 10 -10.74 9.25 26.67
C LEU A 10 -9.28 9.67 26.65
N GLY A 11 -8.40 9.02 27.43
CA GLY A 11 -6.97 9.26 27.44
C GLY A 11 -6.33 9.04 26.06
N ILE A 12 -6.65 7.94 25.38
CA ILE A 12 -6.13 7.64 24.03
C ILE A 12 -6.64 8.67 23.03
N ILE A 13 -7.94 9.01 23.05
CA ILE A 13 -8.52 10.01 22.14
C ILE A 13 -7.89 11.38 22.36
N LEU A 14 -7.66 11.78 23.62
CA LEU A 14 -7.05 13.05 23.96
C LEU A 14 -5.61 13.13 23.46
N VAL A 15 -4.79 12.12 23.76
CA VAL A 15 -3.40 12.04 23.27
C VAL A 15 -3.39 12.08 21.75
N TYR A 16 -4.26 11.28 21.10
CA TYR A 16 -4.41 11.28 19.66
C TYR A 16 -4.74 12.68 19.12
N MET A 17 -5.74 13.37 19.68
CA MET A 17 -6.13 14.72 19.21
C MET A 17 -5.01 15.73 19.34
N ILE A 18 -4.32 15.74 20.49
CA ILE A 18 -3.20 16.67 20.73
C ILE A 18 -2.09 16.46 19.72
N VAL A 19 -1.65 15.21 19.56
CA VAL A 19 -0.55 14.87 18.65
C VAL A 19 -0.96 15.15 17.20
N ASN A 20 -2.13 14.63 16.77
CA ASN A 20 -2.58 14.80 15.40
C ASN A 20 -2.71 16.29 15.01
N ASN A 21 -3.24 17.13 15.90
CA ASN A 21 -3.37 18.57 15.64
C ASN A 21 -2.01 19.26 15.55
N SER A 22 -1.04 18.84 16.39
CA SER A 22 0.32 19.39 16.39
C SER A 22 1.10 19.02 15.12
N VAL A 23 0.91 17.80 14.59
CA VAL A 23 1.70 17.29 13.47
C VAL A 23 1.00 17.39 12.11
N LYS A 24 -0.31 17.67 12.09
CA LYS A 24 -1.13 17.73 10.87
C LYS A 24 -0.54 18.63 9.78
N LYS A 25 -0.03 19.81 10.13
CA LYS A 25 0.59 20.74 9.17
C LYS A 25 1.87 20.16 8.57
N ARG A 26 2.67 19.42 9.35
CA ARG A 26 3.94 18.84 8.92
C ARG A 26 3.75 17.74 7.87
N TYR A 27 2.69 16.93 8.00
CA TYR A 27 2.45 15.79 7.11
C TYR A 27 1.35 16.03 6.08
N SER A 28 0.79 17.25 5.98
CA SER A 28 -0.29 17.56 5.04
C SER A 28 0.11 17.32 3.58
N GLU A 29 1.31 17.75 3.20
CA GLU A 29 1.83 17.58 1.83
C GLU A 29 2.03 16.11 1.45
N GLU A 30 2.46 15.27 2.41
CA GLU A 30 2.63 13.84 2.18
C GLU A 30 1.29 13.11 2.00
N ILE A 31 0.23 13.60 2.63
CA ILE A 31 -1.08 12.97 2.62
C ILE A 31 -1.93 13.45 1.44
N GLU A 32 -1.69 14.68 0.96
CA GLU A 32 -2.50 15.30 -0.11
C GLU A 32 -2.70 14.41 -1.34
N PRO A 33 -1.66 13.75 -1.91
CA PRO A 33 -1.80 12.92 -3.11
C PRO A 33 -2.59 11.62 -2.89
N LEU A 34 -2.88 11.23 -1.64
CA LEU A 34 -3.64 10.01 -1.35
C LEU A 34 -5.10 10.15 -1.72
N ASN A 35 -5.62 9.15 -2.44
CA ASN A 35 -7.02 9.11 -2.82
C ASN A 35 -7.90 8.73 -1.60
N GLN A 36 -8.92 9.54 -1.31
CA GLN A 36 -9.82 9.34 -0.17
C GLN A 36 -10.65 8.04 -0.28
N LYS A 37 -10.83 7.50 -1.50
CA LYS A 37 -11.53 6.23 -1.71
C LYS A 37 -10.72 5.02 -1.21
N ASP A 38 -9.40 5.10 -1.30
CA ASP A 38 -8.51 4.02 -0.89
C ASP A 38 -8.11 4.13 0.58
N TYR A 39 -8.17 5.33 1.15
CA TYR A 39 -7.76 5.66 2.52
C TYR A 39 -8.91 6.33 3.28
N SER A 40 -9.83 5.52 3.83
CA SER A 40 -11.03 6.01 4.52
C SER A 40 -10.75 6.96 5.68
N PHE A 41 -9.62 6.78 6.36
CA PHE A 41 -9.20 7.60 7.50
C PHE A 41 -8.02 8.51 7.19
N LYS A 42 -7.94 9.03 5.96
CA LYS A 42 -6.86 9.91 5.49
C LYS A 42 -6.51 11.04 6.49
N GLN A 43 -7.51 11.66 7.11
CA GLN A 43 -7.32 12.77 8.06
C GLN A 43 -6.64 12.34 9.36
N LEU A 44 -6.65 11.06 9.68
CA LEU A 44 -6.08 10.50 10.89
C LEU A 44 -4.65 9.95 10.70
N LEU A 45 -4.17 9.86 9.45
CA LEU A 45 -2.83 9.36 9.10
C LEU A 45 -1.66 10.19 9.66
N PRO A 46 -1.75 11.53 9.85
CA PRO A 46 -0.62 12.30 10.40
C PRO A 46 -0.08 11.74 11.71
N PHE A 47 -0.95 11.26 12.59
CA PHE A 47 -0.56 10.59 13.83
C PHE A 47 0.27 9.33 13.59
N GLY A 48 -0.17 8.48 12.66
CA GLY A 48 0.56 7.26 12.32
C GLY A 48 1.93 7.53 11.69
N LEU A 49 2.04 8.56 10.84
CA LEU A 49 3.30 9.00 10.25
C LEU A 49 4.27 9.54 11.31
N TRP A 50 3.77 10.34 12.24
CA TRP A 50 4.58 10.81 13.36
C TRP A 50 5.11 9.65 14.20
N LEU A 51 4.26 8.68 14.52
CA LEU A 51 4.65 7.52 15.29
C LEU A 51 5.69 6.65 14.56
N TYR A 52 5.55 6.49 13.24
CA TYR A 52 6.55 5.81 12.42
C TYR A 52 7.91 6.48 12.49
N ASP A 53 7.97 7.81 12.40
CA ASP A 53 9.20 8.59 12.46
C ASP A 53 9.85 8.55 13.85
N GLU A 54 9.03 8.60 14.92
CA GLU A 54 9.52 8.57 16.30
C GLU A 54 10.07 7.20 16.70
N LEU A 55 9.42 6.11 16.27
CA LEU A 55 9.84 4.73 16.55
C LEU A 55 11.08 4.30 15.77
N LYS A 56 11.55 5.08 14.78
CA LYS A 56 12.73 4.79 13.95
C LYS A 56 12.79 3.33 13.51
N ILE A 57 11.71 2.82 12.91
CA ILE A 57 11.57 1.42 12.55
C ILE A 57 12.74 1.00 11.64
N PRO A 58 13.51 -0.05 12.02
CA PRO A 58 14.67 -0.45 11.25
C PRO A 58 14.27 -0.96 9.87
N SER A 59 14.87 -0.37 8.83
CA SER A 59 14.61 -0.72 7.42
C SER A 59 15.20 -2.08 7.00
N SER A 60 16.05 -2.69 7.84
CA SER A 60 16.78 -3.93 7.53
C SER A 60 16.11 -5.21 8.05
N GLY A 61 14.97 -5.12 8.73
CA GLY A 61 14.27 -6.30 9.27
C GLY A 61 13.63 -7.15 8.16
N ALA A 62 13.67 -8.49 8.29
CA ALA A 62 13.06 -9.41 7.32
C ALA A 62 11.57 -9.08 7.05
N TYR A 63 10.86 -8.67 8.07
CA TYR A 63 9.46 -8.24 7.96
C TYR A 63 9.30 -6.95 7.15
N HIS A 64 10.18 -5.96 7.35
CA HIS A 64 10.18 -4.72 6.56
C HIS A 64 10.46 -4.99 5.09
N VAL A 65 11.43 -5.86 4.79
CA VAL A 65 11.76 -6.29 3.42
C VAL A 65 10.58 -7.01 2.77
N PHE A 66 9.89 -7.89 3.51
CA PHE A 66 8.68 -8.55 3.02
C PHE A 66 7.58 -7.54 2.65
N LEU A 67 7.28 -6.60 3.54
CA LEU A 67 6.29 -5.54 3.27
C LEU A 67 6.71 -4.67 2.08
N PHE A 68 7.98 -4.28 2.02
CA PHE A 68 8.52 -3.49 0.91
C PHE A 68 8.29 -4.19 -0.43
N GLN A 69 8.58 -5.49 -0.53
CA GLN A 69 8.33 -6.26 -1.74
C GLN A 69 6.85 -6.26 -2.15
N ARG A 70 5.92 -6.35 -1.19
CA ARG A 70 4.48 -6.29 -1.46
C ARG A 70 4.05 -4.90 -1.94
N VAL A 71 4.59 -3.85 -1.32
CA VAL A 71 4.33 -2.47 -1.73
C VAL A 71 4.88 -2.21 -3.13
N VAL A 72 6.09 -2.69 -3.45
CA VAL A 72 6.66 -2.62 -4.81
C VAL A 72 5.73 -3.29 -5.83
N MET A 73 5.18 -4.46 -5.52
CA MET A 73 4.22 -5.14 -6.40
C MET A 73 2.95 -4.33 -6.65
N VAL A 74 2.48 -3.53 -5.68
CA VAL A 74 1.22 -2.78 -5.79
C VAL A 74 1.42 -1.39 -6.40
N TYR A 75 2.48 -0.69 -6.01
CA TYR A 75 2.67 0.74 -6.32
C TYR A 75 3.90 1.04 -7.20
N GLY A 76 4.70 0.01 -7.52
CA GLY A 76 5.97 0.16 -8.26
C GLY A 76 7.14 0.61 -7.39
N THR A 77 8.36 0.46 -7.92
CA THR A 77 9.61 0.77 -7.20
C THR A 77 9.76 2.25 -6.86
N ARG A 78 9.34 3.13 -7.79
CA ARG A 78 9.48 4.60 -7.69
C ARG A 78 8.79 5.17 -6.45
N TYR A 79 7.63 4.64 -6.10
CA TYR A 79 6.81 5.14 -4.98
C TYR A 79 6.78 4.18 -3.78
N ALA A 80 7.55 3.09 -3.83
CA ALA A 80 7.49 2.04 -2.82
C ALA A 80 7.81 2.53 -1.41
N GLN A 81 8.83 3.36 -1.23
CA GLN A 81 9.19 3.89 0.09
C GLN A 81 8.10 4.78 0.67
N TYR A 82 7.49 5.62 -0.16
CA TYR A 82 6.39 6.48 0.23
C TYR A 82 5.18 5.65 0.70
N TYR A 83 4.71 4.69 -0.11
CA TYR A 83 3.57 3.87 0.24
C TYR A 83 3.83 2.89 1.38
N LEU A 84 5.08 2.45 1.57
CA LEU A 84 5.46 1.65 2.73
C LEU A 84 5.31 2.45 4.02
N ARG A 85 5.72 3.71 4.02
CA ARG A 85 5.58 4.63 5.14
C ARG A 85 4.09 4.89 5.47
N ILE A 86 3.27 5.10 4.44
CA ILE A 86 1.82 5.22 4.60
C ILE A 86 1.21 3.93 5.17
N HIS A 87 1.63 2.76 4.69
CA HIS A 87 1.15 1.48 5.20
C HIS A 87 1.46 1.29 6.70
N TRP A 88 2.67 1.65 7.14
CA TRP A 88 3.01 1.64 8.56
C TRP A 88 2.14 2.62 9.36
N ALA A 89 1.88 3.80 8.82
CA ALA A 89 1.00 4.77 9.45
C ALA A 89 -0.44 4.24 9.60
N GLU A 90 -0.97 3.55 8.59
CA GLU A 90 -2.26 2.87 8.67
C GLU A 90 -2.29 1.78 9.75
N LYS A 91 -1.23 0.98 9.86
CA LYS A 91 -1.12 -0.07 10.89
C LYS A 91 -1.23 0.50 12.30
N PHE A 92 -0.50 1.58 12.58
CA PHE A 92 -0.59 2.25 13.88
C PHE A 92 -1.98 2.83 14.11
N LEU A 93 -2.55 3.44 13.09
CA LEU A 93 -3.91 3.99 13.19
C LEU A 93 -4.94 2.92 13.54
N TYR A 94 -4.94 1.79 12.82
CA TYR A 94 -5.87 0.68 13.09
C TYR A 94 -5.61 0.02 14.45
N PHE A 95 -4.36 -0.06 14.90
CA PHE A 95 -4.03 -0.52 16.24
C PHE A 95 -4.72 0.35 17.31
N PHE A 96 -4.58 1.66 17.23
CA PHE A 96 -5.21 2.58 18.18
C PHE A 96 -6.74 2.60 18.08
N LEU A 97 -7.29 2.56 16.86
CA LEU A 97 -8.75 2.44 16.66
C LEU A 97 -9.30 1.16 17.28
N GLY A 98 -8.56 0.05 17.16
CA GLY A 98 -8.94 -1.21 17.78
C GLY A 98 -9.01 -1.14 19.29
N ILE A 99 -8.04 -0.51 19.93
CA ILE A 99 -8.03 -0.32 21.38
C ILE A 99 -9.19 0.58 21.82
N VAL A 100 -9.46 1.66 21.10
CA VAL A 100 -10.59 2.58 21.40
C VAL A 100 -11.93 1.84 21.27
N ALA A 101 -12.13 1.09 20.18
CA ALA A 101 -13.37 0.32 19.96
C ALA A 101 -13.57 -0.75 21.03
N ALA A 102 -12.51 -1.50 21.37
CA ALA A 102 -12.57 -2.52 22.40
C ALA A 102 -12.81 -1.91 23.79
N SER A 103 -12.23 -0.74 24.10
CA SER A 103 -12.49 -0.01 25.35
C SER A 103 -13.94 0.46 25.45
N PHE A 104 -14.53 0.89 24.35
CA PHE A 104 -15.95 1.25 24.30
C PHE A 104 -16.84 0.04 24.61
N ILE A 105 -16.59 -1.11 23.98
CA ILE A 105 -17.33 -2.36 24.26
C ILE A 105 -17.15 -2.79 25.72
N GLY A 106 -15.95 -2.72 26.25
CA GLY A 106 -15.65 -3.04 27.65
C GLY A 106 -16.38 -2.15 28.65
N SER A 107 -16.59 -0.87 28.32
CA SER A 107 -17.32 0.08 29.16
C SER A 107 -18.81 -0.23 29.24
N VAL A 108 -19.41 -0.64 28.12
CA VAL A 108 -20.84 -0.97 28.02
C VAL A 108 -21.15 -2.33 28.68
N SER A 109 -20.22 -3.29 28.59
CA SER A 109 -20.41 -4.65 29.08
C SER A 109 -20.16 -4.82 30.60
N GLU A 110 -19.84 -3.73 31.33
CA GLU A 110 -19.43 -3.78 32.75
C GLU A 110 -18.33 -4.80 33.06
N SER A 111 -17.44 -5.00 32.10
CA SER A 111 -16.43 -6.05 32.11
C SER A 111 -15.43 -5.90 33.25
N SER A 112 -14.95 -7.02 33.80
CA SER A 112 -13.87 -7.06 34.79
C SER A 112 -12.55 -6.58 34.18
N LEU A 113 -11.62 -6.08 35.01
CA LEU A 113 -10.25 -5.73 34.61
C LEU A 113 -9.48 -6.88 33.92
N ARG A 114 -9.95 -8.12 34.08
CA ARG A 114 -9.39 -9.30 33.37
C ARG A 114 -9.51 -9.21 31.85
N PHE A 115 -10.39 -8.33 31.33
CA PHE A 115 -10.53 -8.10 29.88
C PHE A 115 -9.52 -7.10 29.30
N LEU A 116 -8.68 -6.44 30.11
CA LEU A 116 -7.63 -5.54 29.61
C LEU A 116 -6.70 -6.20 28.56
N PRO A 117 -6.22 -7.45 28.74
CA PRO A 117 -5.43 -8.11 27.71
C PRO A 117 -6.14 -8.26 26.38
N ILE A 118 -7.48 -8.38 26.39
CA ILE A 118 -8.29 -8.51 25.18
C ILE A 118 -8.26 -7.21 24.35
N LEU A 119 -8.21 -6.04 25.01
CA LEU A 119 -8.07 -4.75 24.32
C LEU A 119 -6.80 -4.72 23.47
N VAL A 120 -5.68 -5.13 24.05
CA VAL A 120 -4.38 -5.18 23.39
C VAL A 120 -4.41 -6.22 22.26
N ALA A 121 -5.01 -7.40 22.51
CA ALA A 121 -5.15 -8.45 21.50
C ALA A 121 -5.93 -7.98 20.27
N VAL A 122 -7.04 -7.27 20.47
CA VAL A 122 -7.82 -6.68 19.35
C VAL A 122 -6.99 -5.69 18.54
N GLY A 123 -6.24 -4.81 19.21
CA GLY A 123 -5.32 -3.88 18.54
C GLY A 123 -4.27 -4.62 17.70
N ILE A 124 -3.65 -5.67 18.24
CA ILE A 124 -2.65 -6.49 17.55
C ILE A 124 -3.29 -7.19 16.33
N ILE A 125 -4.48 -7.74 16.47
CA ILE A 125 -5.19 -8.39 15.36
C ILE A 125 -5.42 -7.39 14.21
N LEU A 126 -5.91 -6.19 14.50
CA LEU A 126 -6.14 -5.16 13.49
C LEU A 126 -4.83 -4.69 12.84
N PHE A 127 -3.74 -4.61 13.61
CA PHE A 127 -2.41 -4.30 13.10
C PHE A 127 -1.95 -5.30 12.03
N PHE A 128 -2.17 -6.60 12.23
CA PHE A 128 -1.80 -7.62 11.24
C PHE A 128 -2.83 -7.79 10.12
N LEU A 129 -4.11 -7.47 10.36
CA LEU A 129 -5.13 -7.46 9.30
C LEU A 129 -4.80 -6.46 8.19
N THR A 130 -4.13 -5.36 8.51
CA THR A 130 -3.69 -4.38 7.52
C THR A 130 -2.70 -4.99 6.52
N ASP A 131 -1.81 -5.89 6.95
CA ASP A 131 -0.88 -6.61 6.08
C ASP A 131 -1.62 -7.55 5.11
N LYS A 132 -2.66 -8.21 5.60
CA LYS A 132 -3.47 -9.09 4.75
C LYS A 132 -4.14 -8.29 3.63
N THR A 133 -4.63 -7.09 3.90
CA THR A 133 -5.22 -6.24 2.84
C THR A 133 -4.20 -5.84 1.77
N LEU A 134 -2.96 -5.56 2.17
CA LEU A 134 -1.86 -5.30 1.23
C LEU A 134 -1.51 -6.54 0.41
N ASP A 135 -1.44 -7.71 1.06
CA ASP A 135 -1.15 -8.98 0.39
C ASP A 135 -2.25 -9.34 -0.61
N ASP A 136 -3.52 -9.16 -0.26
CA ASP A 136 -4.65 -9.37 -1.15
C ASP A 136 -4.61 -8.43 -2.37
N LYS A 137 -4.23 -7.16 -2.19
CA LYS A 137 -4.03 -6.21 -3.30
C LYS A 137 -2.90 -6.67 -4.22
N ALA A 138 -1.75 -7.10 -3.65
CA ALA A 138 -0.62 -7.60 -4.41
C ALA A 138 -0.97 -8.88 -5.21
N ASN A 139 -1.66 -9.81 -4.57
CA ASN A 139 -2.08 -11.07 -5.21
C ASN A 139 -3.11 -10.83 -6.31
N ARG A 140 -4.09 -9.93 -6.11
CA ARG A 140 -5.06 -9.54 -7.16
C ARG A 140 -4.35 -8.90 -8.35
N ARG A 141 -3.39 -8.00 -8.13
CA ARG A 141 -2.61 -7.38 -9.19
C ARG A 141 -1.81 -8.42 -9.98
N LYS A 142 -1.15 -9.34 -9.27
CA LYS A 142 -0.43 -10.46 -9.89
C LYS A 142 -1.36 -11.32 -10.76
N LEU A 143 -2.52 -11.69 -10.25
CA LEU A 143 -3.50 -12.49 -10.98
C LEU A 143 -4.00 -11.77 -12.23
N GLN A 144 -4.33 -10.49 -12.14
CA GLN A 144 -4.74 -9.68 -13.30
C GLN A 144 -3.63 -9.62 -14.35
N PHE A 145 -2.37 -9.45 -13.91
CA PHE A 145 -1.23 -9.46 -14.80
C PHE A 145 -1.11 -10.80 -15.55
N MET A 146 -1.21 -11.91 -14.83
CA MET A 146 -1.13 -13.26 -15.42
C MET A 146 -2.26 -13.55 -16.41
N MET A 147 -3.47 -13.03 -16.17
CA MET A 147 -4.61 -13.18 -17.08
C MET A 147 -4.47 -12.33 -18.35
N ASP A 148 -3.93 -11.13 -18.24
CA ASP A 148 -3.82 -10.20 -19.36
C ASP A 148 -2.54 -10.41 -20.20
N PHE A 149 -1.50 -11.02 -19.62
CA PHE A 149 -0.21 -11.24 -20.28
C PHE A 149 -0.31 -12.07 -21.58
N PRO A 150 -1.02 -13.22 -21.64
CA PRO A 150 -1.17 -13.97 -22.88
C PRO A 150 -1.86 -13.16 -23.98
N VAL A 151 -2.86 -12.35 -23.62
CA VAL A 151 -3.58 -11.47 -24.56
C VAL A 151 -2.66 -10.40 -25.11
N PHE A 152 -1.82 -9.82 -24.25
CA PHE A 152 -0.80 -8.83 -24.62
C PHE A 152 0.21 -9.44 -25.61
N ILE A 153 0.77 -10.61 -25.30
CA ILE A 153 1.74 -11.30 -26.17
C ILE A 153 1.11 -11.65 -27.52
N SER A 154 -0.14 -12.15 -27.54
CA SER A 154 -0.84 -12.47 -28.79
C SER A 154 -1.03 -11.24 -29.68
N LYS A 155 -1.42 -10.09 -29.10
CA LYS A 155 -1.54 -8.83 -29.84
C LYS A 155 -0.19 -8.37 -30.38
N LEU A 156 0.86 -8.43 -29.55
CA LEU A 156 2.21 -8.05 -29.95
C LEU A 156 2.69 -8.89 -31.13
N THR A 157 2.58 -10.20 -31.03
CA THR A 157 2.94 -11.13 -32.10
C THR A 157 2.18 -10.84 -33.40
N LEU A 158 0.86 -10.59 -33.30
CA LEU A 158 0.05 -10.25 -34.47
C LEU A 158 0.54 -8.97 -35.19
N LEU A 159 0.83 -7.91 -34.43
CA LEU A 159 1.29 -6.64 -34.99
C LEU A 159 2.70 -6.76 -35.59
N MET A 160 3.61 -7.52 -34.95
CA MET A 160 4.93 -7.80 -35.47
C MET A 160 4.89 -8.64 -36.75
N ASN A 161 4.01 -9.64 -36.82
CA ASN A 161 3.79 -10.43 -38.05
C ASN A 161 3.17 -9.60 -39.17
N ALA A 162 2.43 -8.54 -38.83
CA ALA A 162 1.94 -7.57 -39.83
C ALA A 162 3.04 -6.56 -40.29
N GLY A 163 4.29 -6.74 -39.87
CA GLY A 163 5.43 -5.93 -40.30
C GLY A 163 5.71 -4.69 -39.45
N MET A 164 5.03 -4.54 -38.31
CA MET A 164 5.34 -3.41 -37.41
C MET A 164 6.64 -3.66 -36.64
N HIS A 165 7.43 -2.61 -36.46
CA HIS A 165 8.57 -2.66 -35.53
C HIS A 165 8.10 -2.74 -34.08
N LEU A 166 8.88 -3.41 -33.21
CA LEU A 166 8.55 -3.66 -31.81
C LEU A 166 8.02 -2.41 -31.08
N ARG A 167 8.74 -1.29 -31.16
CA ARG A 167 8.35 -0.03 -30.51
C ARG A 167 6.99 0.48 -30.99
N GLN A 168 6.74 0.44 -32.28
CA GLN A 168 5.46 0.86 -32.87
C GLN A 168 4.32 -0.05 -32.42
N ALA A 169 4.53 -1.36 -32.39
CA ALA A 169 3.56 -2.33 -31.94
C ALA A 169 3.21 -2.12 -30.45
N LEU A 170 4.20 -1.87 -29.59
CA LEU A 170 4.00 -1.59 -28.17
C LEU A 170 3.20 -0.28 -27.96
N MET A 171 3.58 0.80 -28.65
CA MET A 171 2.84 2.06 -28.60
C MET A 171 1.38 1.89 -29.07
N ARG A 172 1.16 1.11 -30.15
CA ARG A 172 -0.18 0.80 -30.64
C ARG A 172 -1.01 0.06 -29.61
N ILE A 173 -0.44 -0.99 -28.99
CA ILE A 173 -1.11 -1.75 -27.94
C ILE A 173 -1.46 -0.87 -26.75
N TYR A 174 -0.55 0.01 -26.33
CA TYR A 174 -0.79 0.94 -25.23
C TYR A 174 -1.93 1.92 -25.54
N ASN A 175 -1.91 2.54 -26.71
CA ASN A 175 -2.92 3.52 -27.13
C ASN A 175 -4.31 2.88 -27.34
N ASP A 176 -4.34 1.65 -27.86
CA ASP A 176 -5.60 0.92 -28.07
C ASP A 176 -6.13 0.28 -26.77
N SER A 177 -5.36 0.33 -25.66
CA SER A 177 -5.77 -0.24 -24.39
C SER A 177 -6.81 0.65 -23.70
N THR A 178 -8.04 0.16 -23.61
CA THR A 178 -9.13 0.80 -22.83
C THR A 178 -9.10 0.39 -21.35
N LYS A 179 -8.39 -0.69 -21.02
CA LYS A 179 -8.30 -1.25 -19.69
C LYS A 179 -7.10 -0.67 -18.94
N LYS A 180 -7.34 -0.19 -17.72
CA LYS A 180 -6.29 0.16 -16.75
C LYS A 180 -5.75 -1.12 -16.07
N SER A 181 -5.44 -2.14 -16.86
CA SER A 181 -4.83 -3.37 -16.36
C SER A 181 -3.36 -3.11 -15.99
N PRO A 182 -2.83 -3.78 -14.97
CA PRO A 182 -1.46 -3.61 -14.51
C PRO A 182 -0.41 -3.71 -15.62
N ILE A 183 -0.58 -4.61 -16.59
CA ILE A 183 0.37 -4.77 -17.69
C ILE A 183 0.45 -3.53 -18.59
N TYR A 184 -0.68 -2.89 -18.88
CA TYR A 184 -0.69 -1.69 -19.72
C TYR A 184 -0.19 -0.46 -18.97
N VAL A 185 -0.42 -0.39 -17.65
CA VAL A 185 0.15 0.67 -16.81
C VAL A 185 1.68 0.56 -16.80
N GLU A 186 2.22 -0.64 -16.58
CA GLU A 186 3.67 -0.86 -16.59
C GLU A 186 4.27 -0.64 -17.98
N LEU A 187 3.55 -1.02 -19.05
CA LEU A 187 3.99 -0.73 -20.42
C LEU A 187 4.09 0.78 -20.67
N GLY A 188 3.10 1.56 -20.19
CA GLY A 188 3.15 3.02 -20.27
C GLY A 188 4.40 3.58 -19.60
N THR A 189 4.74 3.09 -18.39
CA THR A 189 5.94 3.50 -17.68
C THR A 189 7.22 3.18 -18.48
N VAL A 190 7.31 1.99 -19.11
CA VAL A 190 8.46 1.63 -19.97
C VAL A 190 8.58 2.60 -21.15
N LEU A 191 7.47 2.92 -21.82
CA LEU A 191 7.48 3.84 -22.95
C LEU A 191 7.90 5.26 -22.53
N GLU A 192 7.40 5.75 -21.40
CA GLU A 192 7.80 7.04 -20.81
C GLU A 192 9.29 7.05 -20.42
N ASP A 193 9.82 5.99 -19.82
CA ASP A 193 11.21 5.85 -19.45
C ASP A 193 12.13 5.92 -20.69
N ILE A 194 11.75 5.21 -21.76
CA ILE A 194 12.50 5.24 -23.04
C ILE A 194 12.43 6.62 -23.69
N GLU A 195 11.26 7.29 -23.66
CA GLU A 195 11.10 8.65 -24.19
C GLU A 195 11.90 9.69 -23.39
N SER A 196 12.06 9.48 -22.09
CA SER A 196 12.89 10.33 -21.21
C SER A 196 14.39 10.11 -21.36
N GLY A 197 14.82 9.15 -22.22
CA GLY A 197 16.23 8.88 -22.52
C GLY A 197 16.84 7.73 -21.70
N ILE A 198 16.05 6.99 -20.94
CA ILE A 198 16.52 5.75 -20.30
C ILE A 198 16.74 4.69 -21.39
N GLY A 199 17.87 3.99 -21.32
CA GLY A 199 18.19 2.93 -22.29
C GLY A 199 17.11 1.82 -22.29
N GLU A 200 16.72 1.33 -23.48
CA GLU A 200 15.68 0.30 -23.61
C GLU A 200 15.94 -0.93 -22.72
N ASN A 201 17.17 -1.43 -22.67
CA ASN A 201 17.53 -2.58 -21.85
C ASN A 201 17.26 -2.32 -20.36
N GLN A 202 17.58 -1.13 -19.86
CA GLN A 202 17.36 -0.75 -18.49
C GLN A 202 15.85 -0.63 -18.20
N ALA A 203 15.08 0.01 -19.07
CA ALA A 203 13.64 0.15 -18.93
C ALA A 203 12.93 -1.22 -18.87
N TRP A 204 13.38 -2.19 -19.69
CA TRP A 204 12.84 -3.55 -19.66
C TRP A 204 13.29 -4.35 -18.42
N MET A 205 14.52 -4.16 -17.93
CA MET A 205 14.95 -4.76 -16.67
C MET A 205 14.08 -4.28 -15.50
N GLU A 206 13.87 -2.98 -15.41
CA GLU A 206 13.02 -2.39 -14.37
C GLU A 206 11.56 -2.88 -14.48
N PHE A 207 11.04 -3.02 -15.71
CA PHE A 207 9.73 -3.63 -15.95
C PHE A 207 9.66 -5.06 -15.39
N SER A 208 10.66 -5.89 -15.68
CA SER A 208 10.70 -7.29 -15.19
C SER A 208 10.74 -7.36 -13.67
N GLU A 209 11.46 -6.45 -13.01
CA GLU A 209 11.52 -6.35 -11.55
C GLU A 209 10.19 -5.90 -10.94
N ARG A 210 9.50 -4.95 -11.58
CA ARG A 210 8.18 -4.48 -11.15
C ARG A 210 7.10 -5.56 -11.31
N CYS A 211 7.17 -6.34 -12.37
CA CYS A 211 6.19 -7.39 -12.65
C CYS A 211 6.36 -8.63 -11.77
N LYS A 212 7.59 -9.03 -11.43
CA LYS A 212 7.98 -10.22 -10.63
C LYS A 212 7.11 -11.47 -10.88
N VAL A 213 6.73 -11.67 -12.13
CA VAL A 213 6.05 -12.89 -12.57
C VAL A 213 7.12 -13.82 -13.13
N LYS A 214 7.19 -15.07 -12.65
CA LYS A 214 8.23 -16.04 -13.05
C LYS A 214 8.36 -16.18 -14.56
N GLU A 215 7.25 -16.03 -15.28
CA GLU A 215 7.18 -16.15 -16.73
C GLU A 215 7.85 -14.98 -17.49
N ILE A 216 8.19 -13.88 -16.81
CA ILE A 216 8.79 -12.68 -17.40
C ILE A 216 10.27 -12.57 -17.01
N THR A 217 10.68 -13.21 -15.92
CA THR A 217 12.05 -13.18 -15.39
C THR A 217 12.91 -14.36 -15.84
N SER A 218 12.38 -15.26 -16.63
CA SER A 218 13.11 -16.37 -17.30
C SER A 218 13.37 -16.02 -18.77
#